data_98a2577f2fdf0fddfb66ca6005184255
#
_entry.id   98a2577f2fdf0fddfb66ca6005184255
#
_cell.length_a   1.000
_cell.length_b   1.000
_cell.length_c   1.000
_cell.angle_alpha   90.00
_cell.angle_beta   90.00
_cell.angle_gamma   90.00
#
_symmetry.space_group_name_H-M   'P 1'
#
loop_
_entity.id
_entity.type
_entity.pdbx_description
1 polymer ?
#
loop_
_entity_poly.entity_id
_entity_poly.type
_entity_poly.pdbx_seq_one_letter_code
_entity_poly.pdbx_strand_id
1 'polypeptide(L)'
;MRILHISDLHVEPAPEERLPGLMASLDRDRDPLRRVGADLMIVSGDLTTYGSSRPEHLALAREWLDGLDVPYLAVPGNHDLGPSPDRGARSPVQEAYEDVPYGRTGYGRTFGTDPVEVRDLGQLRVVGFGVREDDPDGVLPRLAETLAADTRPVILVGHYPLVPTRDPKPHEEFGSEAFVPRTGAALLDLIRRQPNVRLYACGHVHVTSVRPLAPHCTQVTAGSLGQGASTYRVYDVDSSGLTYATALGAGPLGFWHTVDPNLSGEFSLGTGTERSGRLIW
;
A
#
# COMPACT_ATOMS: atom_id res chain seq x y z
N MET A 1 -4.05 -6.30 19.96
CA MET A 1 -3.38 -6.78 18.75
C MET A 1 -2.75 -5.59 18.05
N ARG A 2 -1.53 -5.78 17.56
CA ARG A 2 -0.79 -4.69 16.90
C ARG A 2 -0.51 -5.03 15.45
N ILE A 3 -0.81 -4.10 14.53
CA ILE A 3 -0.54 -4.24 13.10
C ILE A 3 0.40 -3.12 12.67
N LEU A 4 1.46 -3.49 11.95
CA LEU A 4 2.37 -2.56 11.30
C LEU A 4 1.92 -2.36 9.85
N HIS A 5 1.84 -1.12 9.38
CA HIS A 5 1.50 -0.80 7.99
C HIS A 5 2.64 -0.02 7.35
N ILE A 6 3.25 -0.62 6.36
CA ILE A 6 4.27 -0.03 5.50
C ILE A 6 3.79 -0.03 4.05
N SER A 7 4.35 0.83 3.23
CA SER A 7 4.00 0.96 1.80
C SER A 7 5.16 1.55 1.01
N ASP A 8 5.12 1.37 -0.30
CA ASP A 8 5.97 2.09 -1.25
C ASP A 8 7.45 1.98 -0.87
N LEU A 9 7.95 0.74 -0.76
CA LEU A 9 9.34 0.43 -0.42
C LEU A 9 10.29 0.77 -1.57
N HIS A 10 9.83 0.54 -2.80
CA HIS A 10 10.58 0.76 -4.03
C HIS A 10 11.96 0.08 -4.04
N VAL A 11 12.04 -1.14 -3.51
CA VAL A 11 13.27 -1.92 -3.46
C VAL A 11 13.87 -2.09 -4.86
N GLU A 12 15.16 -1.85 -4.96
CA GLU A 12 15.97 -2.11 -6.16
C GLU A 12 17.38 -2.56 -5.75
N PRO A 13 18.08 -3.37 -6.57
CA PRO A 13 19.43 -3.80 -6.23
C PRO A 13 20.41 -2.63 -6.27
N ALA A 14 21.45 -2.68 -5.42
CA ALA A 14 22.52 -1.69 -5.43
C ALA A 14 23.50 -1.92 -6.62
N PRO A 15 24.03 -0.86 -7.24
CA PRO A 15 23.72 0.53 -6.97
C PRO A 15 22.34 0.90 -7.49
N GLU A 16 21.54 1.54 -6.63
CA GLU A 16 20.17 1.91 -6.98
C GLU A 16 20.16 2.94 -8.11
N GLU A 17 19.32 2.71 -9.11
CA GLU A 17 19.23 3.56 -10.31
C GLU A 17 18.43 4.84 -10.03
N ARG A 18 17.33 4.71 -9.26
CA ARG A 18 16.37 5.80 -9.04
C ARG A 18 16.66 6.59 -7.77
N LEU A 19 17.00 5.90 -6.69
CA LEU A 19 17.19 6.52 -5.38
C LEU A 19 18.44 5.97 -4.66
N PRO A 20 19.62 6.52 -4.96
CA PRO A 20 20.87 6.06 -4.35
C PRO A 20 20.82 6.08 -2.82
N GLY A 21 21.19 4.98 -2.20
CA GLY A 21 21.20 4.80 -0.74
C GLY A 21 19.86 4.32 -0.16
N LEU A 22 18.87 4.01 -1.00
CA LEU A 22 17.57 3.49 -0.57
C LEU A 22 17.71 2.21 0.25
N MET A 23 18.43 1.22 -0.27
CA MET A 23 18.56 -0.07 0.43
C MET A 23 19.26 0.09 1.79
N ALA A 24 20.28 0.91 1.86
CA ALA A 24 20.93 1.21 3.13
C ALA A 24 20.01 1.94 4.12
N SER A 25 19.05 2.71 3.62
CA SER A 25 18.01 3.35 4.43
C SER A 25 17.02 2.33 4.95
N LEU A 26 16.46 1.50 4.09
CA LEU A 26 15.54 0.42 4.46
C LEU A 26 16.18 -0.54 5.48
N ASP A 27 17.48 -0.84 5.34
CA ASP A 27 18.19 -1.69 6.28
C ASP A 27 18.32 -1.04 7.67
N ARG A 28 18.46 0.28 7.76
CA ARG A 28 18.40 0.98 9.07
C ARG A 28 17.03 0.92 9.72
N ASP A 29 15.96 0.76 8.94
CA ASP A 29 14.60 0.63 9.46
C ASP A 29 14.27 -0.76 9.98
N ARG A 30 15.04 -1.80 9.66
CA ARG A 30 14.76 -3.19 10.08
C ARG A 30 14.57 -3.31 11.61
N ASP A 31 15.50 -2.79 12.39
CA ASP A 31 15.42 -2.87 13.85
C ASP A 31 14.30 -2.02 14.47
N PRO A 32 14.07 -0.76 14.05
CA PRO A 32 12.86 -0.02 14.41
C PRO A 32 11.57 -0.78 14.13
N LEU A 33 11.40 -1.34 12.93
CA LEU A 33 10.20 -2.07 12.53
C LEU A 33 9.99 -3.35 13.37
N ARG A 34 11.04 -4.13 13.61
CA ARG A 34 10.98 -5.31 14.51
C ARG A 34 10.58 -4.93 15.93
N ARG A 35 11.13 -3.81 16.46
CA ARG A 35 10.80 -3.33 17.82
C ARG A 35 9.35 -2.88 17.99
N VAL A 36 8.61 -2.65 16.91
CA VAL A 36 7.15 -2.42 16.99
C VAL A 36 6.45 -3.60 17.65
N GLY A 37 6.95 -4.82 17.47
CA GLY A 37 6.36 -6.03 18.04
C GLY A 37 4.96 -6.28 17.48
N ALA A 38 4.82 -6.16 16.13
CA ALA A 38 3.56 -6.36 15.46
C ALA A 38 3.18 -7.84 15.34
N ASP A 39 1.90 -8.14 15.52
CA ASP A 39 1.34 -9.48 15.30
C ASP A 39 1.21 -9.78 13.79
N LEU A 40 1.04 -8.74 12.98
CA LEU A 40 1.01 -8.79 11.52
C LEU A 40 1.56 -7.49 10.93
N MET A 41 2.29 -7.59 9.84
CA MET A 41 2.64 -6.46 8.99
C MET A 41 1.81 -6.49 7.71
N ILE A 42 1.23 -5.37 7.32
CA ILE A 42 0.59 -5.17 6.03
C ILE A 42 1.47 -4.27 5.16
N VAL A 43 1.63 -4.66 3.89
CA VAL A 43 2.43 -3.94 2.90
C VAL A 43 1.54 -3.56 1.73
N SER A 44 1.20 -2.28 1.62
CA SER A 44 0.17 -1.80 0.69
C SER A 44 0.70 -1.41 -0.69
N GLY A 45 1.61 -2.22 -1.24
CA GLY A 45 2.06 -2.15 -2.62
C GLY A 45 3.31 -1.31 -2.87
N ASP A 46 3.73 -1.29 -4.12
CA ASP A 46 4.99 -0.72 -4.62
C ASP A 46 6.20 -1.19 -3.80
N LEU A 47 6.30 -2.54 -3.72
CA LEU A 47 7.40 -3.20 -3.04
C LEU A 47 8.72 -2.91 -3.74
N THR A 48 8.66 -2.72 -5.05
CA THR A 48 9.82 -2.53 -5.93
C THR A 48 9.67 -1.30 -6.82
N THR A 49 10.78 -0.80 -7.35
CA THR A 49 10.76 0.25 -8.39
C THR A 49 10.46 -0.32 -9.78
N TYR A 50 10.90 -1.56 -10.06
CA TYR A 50 10.88 -2.13 -11.41
C TYR A 50 10.34 -3.58 -11.47
N GLY A 51 9.60 -4.03 -10.47
CA GLY A 51 9.18 -5.43 -10.35
C GLY A 51 8.35 -5.96 -11.52
N SER A 52 7.52 -5.11 -12.13
CA SER A 52 6.74 -5.48 -13.31
C SER A 52 7.58 -5.75 -14.57
N SER A 53 8.77 -5.16 -14.66
CA SER A 53 9.71 -5.36 -15.78
C SER A 53 10.94 -6.18 -15.42
N ARG A 54 11.28 -6.24 -14.13
CA ARG A 54 12.47 -6.91 -13.58
C ARG A 54 12.06 -7.77 -12.37
N PRO A 55 11.53 -8.98 -12.60
CA PRO A 55 10.98 -9.82 -11.53
C PRO A 55 11.98 -10.19 -10.42
N GLU A 56 13.28 -10.12 -10.69
CA GLU A 56 14.33 -10.31 -9.69
C GLU A 56 14.31 -9.27 -8.57
N HIS A 57 13.76 -8.07 -8.80
CA HIS A 57 13.57 -7.06 -7.75
C HIS A 57 12.50 -7.50 -6.74
N LEU A 58 11.48 -8.23 -7.19
CA LEU A 58 10.45 -8.79 -6.31
C LEU A 58 11.04 -9.85 -5.36
N ALA A 59 12.00 -10.65 -5.84
CA ALA A 59 12.71 -11.60 -4.99
C ALA A 59 13.52 -10.89 -3.90
N LEU A 60 14.19 -9.78 -4.26
CA LEU A 60 14.93 -8.96 -3.30
C LEU A 60 13.99 -8.30 -2.25
N ALA A 61 12.84 -7.79 -2.71
CA ALA A 61 11.83 -7.23 -1.80
C ALA A 61 11.29 -8.28 -0.83
N ARG A 62 11.04 -9.50 -1.32
CA ARG A 62 10.62 -10.63 -0.49
C ARG A 62 11.70 -10.98 0.55
N GLU A 63 12.96 -11.11 0.13
CA GLU A 63 14.07 -11.38 1.05
C GLU A 63 14.18 -10.29 2.13
N TRP A 64 13.99 -9.03 1.76
CA TRP A 64 14.00 -7.93 2.71
C TRP A 64 12.85 -8.04 3.72
N LEU A 65 11.63 -8.36 3.28
CA LEU A 65 10.45 -8.55 4.14
C LEU A 65 10.60 -9.77 5.05
N ASP A 66 11.01 -10.91 4.50
CA ASP A 66 11.25 -12.15 5.26
C ASP A 66 12.30 -11.91 6.36
N GLY A 67 13.30 -11.09 6.06
CA GLY A 67 14.34 -10.69 7.02
C GLY A 67 13.86 -9.81 8.17
N LEU A 68 12.62 -9.30 8.17
CA LEU A 68 12.05 -8.58 9.32
C LEU A 68 11.55 -9.51 10.42
N ASP A 69 11.35 -10.78 10.12
CA ASP A 69 10.90 -11.80 11.07
C ASP A 69 9.54 -11.47 11.71
N VAL A 70 8.67 -10.82 10.95
CA VAL A 70 7.29 -10.45 11.29
C VAL A 70 6.37 -11.07 10.25
N PRO A 71 5.31 -11.81 10.64
CA PRO A 71 4.32 -12.28 9.67
C PRO A 71 3.76 -11.12 8.85
N TYR A 72 3.62 -11.29 7.54
CA TYR A 72 3.11 -10.22 6.70
C TYR A 72 2.06 -10.67 5.69
N LEU A 73 1.27 -9.69 5.24
CA LEU A 73 0.42 -9.73 4.05
C LEU A 73 0.84 -8.57 3.15
N ALA A 74 1.32 -8.89 1.96
CA ALA A 74 1.70 -7.90 0.95
C ALA A 74 0.72 -7.92 -0.21
N VAL A 75 0.40 -6.74 -0.74
CA VAL A 75 -0.33 -6.59 -1.99
C VAL A 75 0.56 -5.89 -3.02
N PRO A 76 0.35 -6.10 -4.32
CA PRO A 76 1.14 -5.41 -5.34
C PRO A 76 0.67 -3.98 -5.57
N GLY A 77 1.60 -3.12 -5.98
CA GLY A 77 1.32 -1.82 -6.57
C GLY A 77 1.52 -1.80 -8.09
N ASN A 78 1.46 -0.60 -8.68
CA ASN A 78 1.66 -0.44 -10.12
C ASN A 78 3.10 -0.73 -10.56
N HIS A 79 4.08 -0.50 -9.71
CA HIS A 79 5.46 -0.84 -9.98
C HIS A 79 5.73 -2.36 -9.94
N ASP A 80 4.85 -3.13 -9.30
CA ASP A 80 4.97 -4.58 -9.14
C ASP A 80 4.20 -5.38 -10.21
N LEU A 81 3.04 -4.86 -10.69
CA LEU A 81 2.17 -5.50 -11.69
C LEU A 81 2.07 -4.76 -13.02
N GLY A 82 2.52 -3.50 -13.06
CA GLY A 82 2.19 -2.58 -14.11
C GLY A 82 0.83 -1.89 -13.92
N PRO A 83 0.67 -0.64 -14.39
CA PRO A 83 -0.51 0.17 -14.09
C PRO A 83 -1.71 -0.21 -14.95
N SER A 84 -1.52 -0.39 -16.26
CA SER A 84 -2.59 -0.63 -17.23
C SER A 84 -2.00 -0.91 -18.61
N PRO A 85 -2.68 -1.71 -19.45
CA PRO A 85 -2.31 -1.89 -20.85
C PRO A 85 -2.21 -0.57 -21.63
N ASP A 86 -3.12 0.36 -21.32
CA ASP A 86 -3.19 1.66 -22.00
C ASP A 86 -2.11 2.65 -21.54
N ARG A 87 -1.54 2.42 -20.39
CA ARG A 87 -0.50 3.27 -19.79
C ARG A 87 0.93 2.78 -20.02
N GLY A 88 1.09 1.64 -20.69
CA GLY A 88 2.38 0.97 -20.91
C GLY A 88 3.47 1.77 -21.62
N ALA A 89 3.25 3.06 -21.84
CA ALA A 89 4.15 3.92 -22.60
C ALA A 89 4.87 5.00 -21.77
N ARG A 90 4.57 5.19 -20.48
CA ARG A 90 5.23 6.25 -19.70
C ARG A 90 6.69 5.94 -19.42
N SER A 91 6.99 4.68 -19.18
CA SER A 91 8.35 4.15 -19.13
C SER A 91 8.28 2.65 -19.35
N PRO A 92 8.64 2.15 -20.54
CA PRO A 92 8.59 0.71 -20.82
C PRO A 92 9.48 -0.13 -19.91
N VAL A 93 10.37 0.50 -19.15
CA VAL A 93 11.26 -0.16 -18.22
C VAL A 93 10.70 -0.16 -16.78
N GLN A 94 9.97 0.88 -16.39
CA GLN A 94 9.55 1.08 -15.01
C GLN A 94 8.19 0.48 -14.68
N GLU A 95 7.27 0.47 -15.65
CA GLU A 95 5.87 0.12 -15.42
C GLU A 95 5.35 -0.75 -16.57
N ALA A 96 6.10 -1.82 -16.90
CA ALA A 96 5.68 -2.76 -17.92
C ALA A 96 4.47 -3.56 -17.43
N TYR A 97 3.37 -3.49 -18.18
CA TYR A 97 2.21 -4.33 -17.93
C TYR A 97 2.49 -5.76 -18.39
N GLU A 98 2.30 -6.73 -17.52
CA GLU A 98 2.36 -8.14 -17.86
C GLU A 98 0.98 -8.63 -18.31
N ASP A 99 0.77 -8.82 -19.62
CA ASP A 99 -0.49 -9.37 -20.18
C ASP A 99 -0.53 -10.90 -20.00
N VAL A 100 -0.52 -11.32 -18.75
CA VAL A 100 -0.64 -12.71 -18.32
C VAL A 100 -1.58 -12.80 -17.11
N PRO A 101 -2.20 -13.97 -16.81
CA PRO A 101 -2.98 -14.15 -15.60
C PRO A 101 -2.17 -13.80 -14.35
N TYR A 102 -2.81 -13.25 -13.33
CA TYR A 102 -2.18 -12.77 -12.09
C TYR A 102 -1.14 -13.75 -11.52
N GLY A 103 -1.47 -15.02 -11.39
CA GLY A 103 -0.56 -16.03 -10.85
C GLY A 103 0.68 -16.32 -11.71
N ARG A 104 0.74 -15.80 -12.94
CA ARG A 104 1.89 -15.92 -13.85
C ARG A 104 2.71 -14.63 -13.95
N THR A 105 2.27 -13.55 -13.35
CA THR A 105 3.06 -12.32 -13.23
C THR A 105 4.30 -12.56 -12.37
N GLY A 106 5.28 -11.68 -12.47
CA GLY A 106 6.45 -11.70 -11.58
C GLY A 106 6.03 -11.67 -10.11
N TYR A 107 5.06 -10.80 -9.79
CA TYR A 107 4.51 -10.69 -8.44
C TYR A 107 3.82 -12.00 -7.99
N GLY A 108 2.91 -12.52 -8.80
CA GLY A 108 2.17 -13.75 -8.48
C GLY A 108 3.08 -14.95 -8.24
N ARG A 109 4.16 -15.10 -9.01
CA ARG A 109 5.16 -16.16 -8.79
C ARG A 109 5.97 -15.97 -7.51
N THR A 110 6.19 -14.72 -7.09
CA THR A 110 7.03 -14.40 -5.92
C THR A 110 6.25 -14.41 -4.62
N PHE A 111 5.08 -13.78 -4.57
CA PHE A 111 4.33 -13.54 -3.34
C PHE A 111 3.10 -14.42 -3.17
N GLY A 112 2.53 -14.94 -4.25
CA GLY A 112 1.39 -15.84 -4.23
C GLY A 112 0.51 -15.68 -5.46
N THR A 113 -0.07 -16.78 -5.90
CA THR A 113 -0.84 -16.84 -7.16
C THR A 113 -2.28 -16.35 -7.03
N ASP A 114 -2.73 -16.08 -5.80
CA ASP A 114 -4.07 -15.63 -5.49
C ASP A 114 -4.11 -14.11 -5.36
N PRO A 115 -4.89 -13.39 -6.18
CA PRO A 115 -4.99 -11.95 -6.07
C PRO A 115 -5.80 -11.45 -4.86
N VAL A 116 -6.47 -12.35 -4.12
CA VAL A 116 -7.19 -12.03 -2.88
C VAL A 116 -6.69 -12.92 -1.76
N GLU A 117 -6.05 -12.33 -0.77
CA GLU A 117 -5.46 -13.04 0.35
C GLU A 117 -6.15 -12.67 1.66
N VAL A 118 -6.38 -13.65 2.55
CA VAL A 118 -7.02 -13.44 3.85
C VAL A 118 -6.09 -13.87 4.98
N ARG A 119 -5.96 -13.01 5.98
CA ARG A 119 -5.39 -13.36 7.29
C ARG A 119 -6.46 -13.26 8.35
N ASP A 120 -6.74 -14.37 9.01
CA ASP A 120 -7.68 -14.44 10.12
C ASP A 120 -6.94 -14.15 11.44
N LEU A 121 -7.32 -13.11 12.12
CA LEU A 121 -6.74 -12.68 13.39
C LEU A 121 -7.75 -12.82 14.56
N GLY A 122 -8.63 -13.80 14.49
CA GLY A 122 -9.66 -14.08 15.49
C GLY A 122 -10.84 -13.13 15.39
N GLN A 123 -10.81 -12.00 16.08
CA GLN A 123 -11.93 -11.01 16.05
C GLN A 123 -11.89 -10.09 14.83
N LEU A 124 -10.82 -10.07 14.08
CA LEU A 124 -10.58 -9.23 12.92
C LEU A 124 -10.10 -10.08 11.75
N ARG A 125 -10.47 -9.69 10.55
CA ARG A 125 -9.87 -10.20 9.30
C ARG A 125 -9.08 -9.11 8.61
N VAL A 126 -7.93 -9.47 8.07
CA VAL A 126 -7.19 -8.63 7.13
C VAL A 126 -7.31 -9.25 5.74
N VAL A 127 -7.81 -8.49 4.79
CA VAL A 127 -8.03 -8.95 3.41
C VAL A 127 -7.21 -8.07 2.49
N GLY A 128 -6.20 -8.66 1.85
CA GLY A 128 -5.38 -8.01 0.84
C GLY A 128 -5.85 -8.37 -0.57
N PHE A 129 -5.72 -7.43 -1.50
CA PHE A 129 -6.02 -7.70 -2.90
C PHE A 129 -5.09 -6.93 -3.84
N GLY A 130 -4.78 -7.55 -4.99
CA GLY A 130 -4.03 -6.96 -6.07
C GLY A 130 -4.90 -6.81 -7.32
N VAL A 131 -5.40 -5.61 -7.61
CA VAL A 131 -6.25 -5.34 -8.78
C VAL A 131 -5.49 -4.55 -9.83
N ARG A 132 -5.62 -4.97 -11.08
CA ARG A 132 -5.16 -4.24 -12.26
C ARG A 132 -6.33 -3.45 -12.87
N GLU A 133 -6.01 -2.44 -13.68
CA GLU A 133 -7.04 -1.70 -14.41
C GLU A 133 -7.90 -2.64 -15.26
N ASP A 134 -9.19 -2.31 -15.32
CA ASP A 134 -10.23 -3.10 -15.99
C ASP A 134 -10.46 -4.51 -15.43
N ASP A 135 -9.81 -4.83 -14.30
CA ASP A 135 -9.97 -6.09 -13.54
C ASP A 135 -9.90 -7.37 -14.40
N PRO A 136 -8.83 -7.59 -15.19
CA PRO A 136 -8.73 -8.74 -16.08
C PRO A 136 -8.67 -10.08 -15.33
N ASP A 137 -8.39 -10.06 -14.05
CA ASP A 137 -8.26 -11.25 -13.20
C ASP A 137 -9.53 -11.58 -12.41
N GLY A 138 -10.59 -10.77 -12.52
CA GLY A 138 -11.85 -10.96 -11.80
C GLY A 138 -11.71 -10.80 -10.28
N VAL A 139 -10.86 -9.88 -9.84
CA VAL A 139 -10.56 -9.66 -8.42
C VAL A 139 -11.75 -9.08 -7.68
N LEU A 140 -12.48 -8.12 -8.29
CA LEU A 140 -13.59 -7.44 -7.64
C LEU A 140 -14.75 -8.39 -7.28
N PRO A 141 -15.25 -9.28 -8.18
CA PRO A 141 -16.24 -10.28 -7.83
C PRO A 141 -15.79 -11.19 -6.68
N ARG A 142 -14.56 -11.68 -6.74
CA ARG A 142 -13.97 -12.54 -5.72
C ARG A 142 -13.82 -11.84 -4.38
N LEU A 143 -13.40 -10.59 -4.38
CA LEU A 143 -13.33 -9.77 -3.18
C LEU A 143 -14.73 -9.57 -2.57
N ALA A 144 -15.75 -9.33 -3.39
CA ALA A 144 -17.12 -9.22 -2.93
C ALA A 144 -17.61 -10.49 -2.21
N GLU A 145 -17.34 -11.65 -2.78
CA GLU A 145 -17.65 -12.95 -2.16
C GLU A 145 -16.89 -13.14 -0.84
N THR A 146 -15.58 -12.83 -0.82
CA THR A 146 -14.72 -12.94 0.35
C THR A 146 -15.21 -12.05 1.51
N LEU A 147 -15.63 -10.82 1.21
CA LEU A 147 -16.13 -9.88 2.20
C LEU A 147 -17.52 -10.24 2.71
N ALA A 148 -18.38 -10.77 1.84
CA ALA A 148 -19.73 -11.20 2.20
C ALA A 148 -19.78 -12.50 3.02
N ALA A 149 -18.73 -13.33 2.94
CA ALA A 149 -18.65 -14.63 3.61
C ALA A 149 -18.51 -14.52 5.14
N ASP A 150 -18.22 -13.33 5.68
CA ASP A 150 -17.96 -13.15 7.11
C ASP A 150 -18.39 -11.74 7.55
N THR A 151 -18.90 -11.61 8.75
CA THR A 151 -19.40 -10.33 9.31
C THR A 151 -18.41 -9.65 10.26
N ARG A 152 -17.30 -10.30 10.59
CA ARG A 152 -16.28 -9.72 11.46
C ARG A 152 -15.69 -8.45 10.82
N PRO A 153 -15.20 -7.49 11.63
CA PRO A 153 -14.50 -6.33 11.12
C PRO A 153 -13.36 -6.71 10.17
N VAL A 154 -13.22 -5.94 9.10
CA VAL A 154 -12.18 -6.15 8.08
C VAL A 154 -11.30 -4.90 7.98
N ILE A 155 -9.99 -5.11 8.00
CA ILE A 155 -9.01 -4.21 7.42
C ILE A 155 -8.77 -4.68 5.98
N LEU A 156 -9.20 -3.89 5.01
CA LEU A 156 -9.00 -4.15 3.61
C LEU A 156 -7.70 -3.46 3.17
N VAL A 157 -6.82 -4.18 2.48
CA VAL A 157 -5.51 -3.70 2.04
C VAL A 157 -5.46 -3.72 0.52
N GLY A 158 -5.24 -2.56 -0.07
CA GLY A 158 -4.98 -2.38 -1.49
C GLY A 158 -3.88 -1.34 -1.69
N HIS A 159 -3.57 -0.99 -2.93
CA HIS A 159 -2.50 -0.04 -3.19
C HIS A 159 -3.01 1.38 -3.44
N TYR A 160 -3.99 1.53 -4.32
CA TYR A 160 -4.43 2.84 -4.78
C TYR A 160 -5.41 3.51 -3.81
N PRO A 161 -5.27 4.83 -3.52
CA PRO A 161 -6.31 5.58 -2.84
C PRO A 161 -7.60 5.63 -3.67
N LEU A 162 -8.75 5.55 -3.02
CA LEU A 162 -10.07 5.61 -3.65
C LEU A 162 -10.70 7.01 -3.60
N VAL A 163 -10.20 7.85 -2.70
CA VAL A 163 -10.58 9.26 -2.60
C VAL A 163 -9.31 10.10 -2.48
N PRO A 164 -9.35 11.39 -2.91
CA PRO A 164 -8.20 12.27 -2.81
C PRO A 164 -7.63 12.35 -1.39
N THR A 165 -6.31 12.25 -1.27
CA THR A 165 -5.60 12.27 0.01
C THR A 165 -5.31 13.67 0.51
N ARG A 166 -5.20 14.64 -0.41
CA ARG A 166 -4.89 16.05 -0.13
C ARG A 166 -5.72 16.97 -1.01
N ASP A 167 -5.79 18.24 -0.57
CA ASP A 167 -6.28 19.36 -1.36
C ASP A 167 -5.23 20.50 -1.24
N PRO A 168 -4.55 20.93 -2.30
CA PRO A 168 -4.67 20.40 -3.68
C PRO A 168 -4.25 18.95 -3.77
N LYS A 169 -4.72 18.26 -4.80
CA LYS A 169 -4.36 16.85 -5.05
C LYS A 169 -2.85 16.74 -5.21
N PRO A 170 -2.21 15.71 -4.60
CA PRO A 170 -0.82 15.42 -4.89
C PRO A 170 -0.67 15.21 -6.39
N HIS A 171 0.31 15.90 -6.99
CA HIS A 171 0.70 15.69 -8.39
C HIS A 171 -0.43 15.84 -9.40
N GLU A 172 -1.07 17.01 -9.45
CA GLU A 172 -1.99 17.36 -10.53
C GLU A 172 -1.37 17.14 -11.92
N GLU A 173 -0.06 17.32 -12.03
CA GLU A 173 0.72 17.05 -13.23
C GLU A 173 0.70 15.58 -13.71
N PHE A 174 0.44 14.61 -12.80
CA PHE A 174 0.28 13.21 -13.18
C PHE A 174 -1.16 12.86 -13.54
N GLY A 175 -2.07 13.81 -13.38
CA GLY A 175 -3.50 13.62 -13.62
C GLY A 175 -4.21 12.87 -12.48
N SER A 176 -5.51 13.14 -12.33
CA SER A 176 -6.34 12.51 -11.30
C SER A 176 -6.38 10.98 -11.39
N GLU A 177 -6.22 10.44 -12.58
CA GLU A 177 -6.22 9.01 -12.86
C GLU A 177 -5.00 8.26 -12.32
N ALA A 178 -3.90 8.97 -12.03
CA ALA A 178 -2.74 8.35 -11.38
C ALA A 178 -3.02 7.97 -9.93
N PHE A 179 -4.03 8.58 -9.30
CA PHE A 179 -4.32 8.42 -7.88
C PHE A 179 -5.61 7.64 -7.62
N VAL A 180 -6.51 7.59 -8.61
CA VAL A 180 -7.77 6.82 -8.52
C VAL A 180 -7.89 6.00 -9.79
N PRO A 181 -7.62 4.69 -9.74
CA PRO A 181 -7.69 3.82 -10.91
C PRO A 181 -9.13 3.76 -11.45
N ARG A 182 -9.30 3.38 -12.72
CA ARG A 182 -10.63 3.23 -13.33
C ARG A 182 -11.53 2.24 -12.58
N THR A 183 -10.95 1.18 -12.04
CA THR A 183 -11.63 0.22 -11.17
C THR A 183 -11.99 0.78 -9.79
N GLY A 184 -11.44 1.94 -9.41
CA GLY A 184 -11.62 2.55 -8.09
C GLY A 184 -13.07 2.86 -7.76
N ALA A 185 -13.88 3.31 -8.72
CA ALA A 185 -15.30 3.57 -8.50
C ALA A 185 -16.07 2.30 -8.11
N ALA A 186 -15.83 1.18 -8.81
CA ALA A 186 -16.45 -0.10 -8.50
C ALA A 186 -16.01 -0.64 -7.14
N LEU A 187 -14.75 -0.49 -6.80
CA LEU A 187 -14.22 -0.87 -5.49
C LEU A 187 -14.80 -0.01 -4.35
N LEU A 188 -14.90 1.30 -4.56
CA LEU A 188 -15.53 2.20 -3.59
C LEU A 188 -17.00 1.83 -3.34
N ASP A 189 -17.74 1.51 -4.40
CA ASP A 189 -19.12 1.04 -4.30
C ASP A 189 -19.23 -0.32 -3.60
N LEU A 190 -18.27 -1.22 -3.82
CA LEU A 190 -18.19 -2.47 -3.08
C LEU A 190 -18.00 -2.22 -1.58
N ILE A 191 -17.03 -1.38 -1.20
CA ILE A 191 -16.77 -1.03 0.20
C ILE A 191 -18.01 -0.42 0.86
N ARG A 192 -18.71 0.48 0.18
CA ARG A 192 -19.93 1.11 0.69
C ARG A 192 -21.06 0.11 1.00
N ARG A 193 -21.10 -1.00 0.26
CA ARG A 193 -22.08 -2.08 0.48
C ARG A 193 -21.65 -3.12 1.51
N GLN A 194 -20.42 -3.05 2.01
CA GLN A 194 -19.82 -4.02 2.95
C GLN A 194 -19.58 -3.36 4.32
N PRO A 195 -20.57 -3.33 5.23
CA PRO A 195 -20.47 -2.62 6.49
C PRO A 195 -19.42 -3.19 7.46
N ASN A 196 -18.94 -4.40 7.20
CA ASN A 196 -17.83 -5.02 7.95
C ASN A 196 -16.45 -4.46 7.57
N VAL A 197 -16.28 -3.80 6.41
CA VAL A 197 -15.02 -3.14 6.05
C VAL A 197 -14.88 -1.84 6.83
N ARG A 198 -13.98 -1.82 7.81
CA ARG A 198 -13.80 -0.70 8.76
C ARG A 198 -12.64 0.21 8.41
N LEU A 199 -11.61 -0.35 7.80
CA LEU A 199 -10.43 0.37 7.37
C LEU A 199 -10.07 -0.07 5.95
N TYR A 200 -9.75 0.89 5.09
CA TYR A 200 -9.05 0.67 3.83
C TYR A 200 -7.64 1.23 3.93
N ALA A 201 -6.65 0.35 4.00
CA ALA A 201 -5.24 0.67 4.07
C ALA A 201 -4.63 0.69 2.67
N CYS A 202 -3.93 1.77 2.30
CA CYS A 202 -3.34 1.94 0.98
C CYS A 202 -2.06 2.79 1.01
N GLY A 203 -1.42 2.97 -0.18
CA GLY A 203 -0.18 3.70 -0.39
C GLY A 203 -0.22 4.59 -1.62
N HIS A 204 0.70 4.37 -2.58
CA HIS A 204 0.80 4.94 -3.93
C HIS A 204 1.19 6.42 -4.02
N VAL A 205 0.57 7.28 -3.24
CA VAL A 205 0.77 8.74 -3.33
C VAL A 205 1.86 9.28 -2.40
N HIS A 206 2.52 8.40 -1.66
CA HIS A 206 3.63 8.69 -0.75
C HIS A 206 3.33 9.75 0.32
N VAL A 207 2.05 9.99 0.61
CA VAL A 207 1.63 10.93 1.67
C VAL A 207 0.80 10.21 2.72
N THR A 208 0.96 10.65 3.96
CA THR A 208 0.19 10.17 5.09
C THR A 208 -1.16 10.88 5.15
N SER A 209 -2.27 10.17 5.08
CA SER A 209 -3.59 10.77 5.20
C SER A 209 -4.62 9.85 5.87
N VAL A 210 -5.72 10.44 6.30
CA VAL A 210 -6.89 9.76 6.84
C VAL A 210 -8.14 10.43 6.25
N ARG A 211 -8.94 9.68 5.48
CA ARG A 211 -10.11 10.20 4.76
C ARG A 211 -11.31 9.27 4.91
N PRO A 212 -12.53 9.77 5.17
CA PRO A 212 -13.72 8.94 5.18
C PRO A 212 -14.02 8.40 3.78
N LEU A 213 -14.32 7.10 3.66
CA LEU A 213 -14.84 6.46 2.44
C LEU A 213 -16.35 6.23 2.50
N ALA A 214 -16.82 5.84 3.68
CA ALA A 214 -18.22 5.56 4.00
C ALA A 214 -18.46 5.86 5.48
N PRO A 215 -19.70 5.93 5.96
CA PRO A 215 -19.97 6.14 7.40
C PRO A 215 -19.30 5.11 8.32
N HIS A 216 -19.01 3.92 7.79
CA HIS A 216 -18.42 2.80 8.52
C HIS A 216 -16.96 2.52 8.14
N CYS A 217 -16.40 3.18 7.14
CA CYS A 217 -15.07 2.88 6.60
C CYS A 217 -14.23 4.14 6.41
N THR A 218 -12.96 4.05 6.79
CA THR A 218 -11.97 5.13 6.65
C THR A 218 -10.82 4.63 5.77
N GLN A 219 -10.41 5.44 4.78
CA GLN A 219 -9.17 5.27 4.03
C GLN A 219 -8.00 5.82 4.84
N VAL A 220 -6.92 5.04 4.93
CA VAL A 220 -5.67 5.44 5.58
C VAL A 220 -4.50 5.12 4.65
N THR A 221 -3.76 6.17 4.25
CA THR A 221 -2.52 6.00 3.52
C THR A 221 -1.33 5.96 4.47
N ALA A 222 -0.38 5.05 4.24
CA ALA A 222 0.81 4.90 5.10
C ALA A 222 1.88 5.96 4.84
N GLY A 223 1.82 6.63 3.69
CA GLY A 223 2.95 7.33 3.12
C GLY A 223 3.87 6.33 2.41
N SER A 224 5.15 6.63 2.33
CA SER A 224 6.15 5.71 1.76
C SER A 224 7.26 5.48 2.77
N LEU A 225 7.71 4.24 2.92
CA LEU A 225 8.90 3.93 3.72
C LEU A 225 10.19 4.19 2.91
N GLY A 226 10.16 3.89 1.62
CA GLY A 226 11.32 4.01 0.75
C GLY A 226 11.58 5.41 0.20
N GLN A 227 10.56 6.28 0.19
CA GLN A 227 10.64 7.60 -0.44
C GLN A 227 9.97 8.67 0.42
N GLY A 228 10.14 9.94 0.02
CA GLY A 228 9.46 11.07 0.66
C GLY A 228 9.88 11.26 2.11
N ALA A 229 8.89 11.40 2.98
CA ALA A 229 9.12 11.64 4.41
C ALA A 229 9.50 10.37 5.19
N SER A 230 9.60 9.23 4.51
CA SER A 230 9.84 7.92 5.11
C SER A 230 8.98 7.67 6.34
N THR A 231 7.81 7.09 6.12
CA THR A 231 6.82 6.91 7.18
C THR A 231 6.27 5.48 7.19
N TYR A 232 5.84 5.05 8.37
CA TYR A 232 5.04 3.85 8.56
C TYR A 232 3.98 4.08 9.63
N ARG A 233 2.95 3.24 9.66
CA ARG A 233 1.90 3.34 10.67
C ARG A 233 1.88 2.14 11.58
N VAL A 234 1.45 2.38 12.81
CA VAL A 234 1.18 1.35 13.81
C VAL A 234 -0.30 1.44 14.18
N TYR A 235 -0.98 0.32 14.15
CA TYR A 235 -2.37 0.17 14.59
C TYR A 235 -2.42 -0.69 15.84
N ASP A 236 -2.95 -0.18 16.93
CA ASP A 236 -3.33 -0.97 18.10
C ASP A 236 -4.84 -1.22 18.02
N VAL A 237 -5.21 -2.49 17.81
CA VAL A 237 -6.59 -2.93 17.54
C VAL A 237 -7.18 -3.59 18.77
N ASP A 238 -8.39 -3.18 19.15
CA ASP A 238 -9.22 -3.80 20.18
C ASP A 238 -10.63 -4.12 19.67
N SER A 239 -11.51 -4.60 20.53
CA SER A 239 -12.90 -4.98 20.17
C SER A 239 -13.78 -3.80 19.75
N SER A 240 -13.40 -2.57 20.04
CA SER A 240 -14.18 -1.36 19.80
C SER A 240 -13.62 -0.49 18.66
N GLY A 241 -12.45 -0.85 18.11
CA GLY A 241 -11.84 -0.07 17.05
C GLY A 241 -10.33 -0.23 16.98
N LEU A 242 -9.66 0.77 16.45
CA LEU A 242 -8.20 0.86 16.45
C LEU A 242 -7.72 2.26 16.77
N THR A 243 -6.59 2.36 17.44
CA THR A 243 -5.78 3.57 17.47
C THR A 243 -4.71 3.47 16.40
N TYR A 244 -4.39 4.59 15.77
CA TYR A 244 -3.30 4.66 14.79
C TYR A 244 -2.29 5.74 15.17
N ALA A 245 -1.03 5.44 14.89
CA ALA A 245 0.06 6.38 15.01
C ALA A 245 0.98 6.26 13.80
N THR A 246 1.51 7.40 13.33
CA THR A 246 2.53 7.46 12.29
C THR A 246 3.89 7.65 12.94
N ALA A 247 4.85 6.83 12.53
CA ALA A 247 6.26 6.96 12.91
C ALA A 247 7.10 7.29 11.68
N LEU A 248 8.27 7.88 11.93
CA LEU A 248 9.27 8.16 10.89
C LEU A 248 10.23 7.00 10.77
N GLY A 249 10.52 6.63 9.54
CA GLY A 249 11.63 5.76 9.19
C GLY A 249 12.95 6.51 9.10
N ALA A 250 14.03 5.78 8.84
CA ALA A 250 15.38 6.32 8.66
C ALA A 250 15.64 6.81 7.22
N GLY A 251 14.63 6.72 6.36
CA GLY A 251 14.74 6.90 4.93
C GLY A 251 15.34 8.21 4.46
N PRO A 252 15.91 8.22 3.25
CA PRO A 252 16.27 9.47 2.62
C PRO A 252 15.00 10.31 2.48
N LEU A 253 15.08 11.55 2.83
CA LEU A 253 14.12 12.57 2.44
C LEU A 253 14.20 12.66 0.91
N GLY A 254 13.41 11.84 0.23
CA GLY A 254 13.68 11.51 -1.14
C GLY A 254 13.01 12.42 -2.13
N PHE A 255 12.77 11.84 -3.26
CA PHE A 255 12.32 12.34 -4.55
C PHE A 255 11.35 13.56 -4.52
N TRP A 256 10.44 13.64 -3.54
CA TRP A 256 9.44 14.71 -3.45
C TRP A 256 10.00 16.07 -3.08
N HIS A 257 11.02 16.13 -2.26
CA HIS A 257 11.71 17.40 -1.95
C HIS A 257 12.50 17.95 -3.14
N THR A 258 12.80 17.09 -4.12
CA THR A 258 13.49 17.51 -5.36
C THR A 258 12.53 17.91 -6.46
N VAL A 259 11.27 17.43 -6.42
CA VAL A 259 10.24 17.72 -7.44
C VAL A 259 9.41 18.94 -7.08
N ASP A 260 9.07 19.11 -5.80
CA ASP A 260 8.38 20.30 -5.33
C ASP A 260 8.93 20.75 -3.96
N PRO A 261 9.86 21.71 -3.95
CA PRO A 261 10.42 22.26 -2.71
C PRO A 261 9.39 23.01 -1.85
N ASN A 262 8.19 23.27 -2.38
CA ASN A 262 7.10 23.91 -1.63
C ASN A 262 6.21 22.89 -0.89
N LEU A 263 6.37 21.60 -1.13
CA LEU A 263 5.68 20.58 -0.36
C LEU A 263 6.22 20.61 1.07
N SER A 264 5.46 21.22 1.97
CA SER A 264 5.81 21.26 3.39
C SER A 264 5.87 19.85 3.99
N GLY A 265 6.62 19.69 5.07
CA GLY A 265 6.62 18.43 5.82
C GLY A 265 5.21 17.98 6.23
N GLU A 266 4.28 18.93 6.48
CA GLU A 266 2.87 18.64 6.75
C GLU A 266 2.13 18.06 5.55
N PHE A 267 2.48 18.47 4.32
CA PHE A 267 1.87 17.90 3.14
C PHE A 267 2.11 16.40 3.05
N SER A 268 3.34 15.95 3.25
CA SER A 268 3.72 14.54 3.19
C SER A 268 3.36 13.77 4.47
N LEU A 269 3.59 14.38 5.64
CA LEU A 269 3.38 13.74 6.94
C LEU A 269 1.94 13.79 7.44
N GLY A 270 1.11 14.66 6.89
CA GLY A 270 -0.23 14.92 7.37
C GLY A 270 -0.31 15.83 8.59
N THR A 271 -1.52 16.25 8.89
CA THR A 271 -1.86 17.01 10.11
C THR A 271 -1.73 16.14 11.37
N GLY A 272 -1.79 16.76 12.54
CA GLY A 272 -1.74 16.03 13.81
C GLY A 272 -2.79 14.91 13.90
N THR A 273 -4.02 15.18 13.45
CA THR A 273 -5.13 14.21 13.45
C THR A 273 -5.00 13.12 12.37
N GLU A 274 -4.22 13.36 11.33
CA GLU A 274 -3.90 12.33 10.34
C GLU A 274 -2.72 11.46 10.77
N ARG A 275 -1.83 11.99 11.62
CA ARG A 275 -0.70 11.24 12.17
C ARG A 275 -1.09 10.31 13.31
N SER A 276 -2.07 10.70 14.13
CA SER A 276 -2.54 9.86 15.24
C SER A 276 -4.00 10.11 15.57
N GLY A 277 -4.68 9.06 15.95
CA GLY A 277 -6.09 9.13 16.30
C GLY A 277 -6.69 7.78 16.63
N ARG A 278 -8.02 7.73 16.73
CA ARG A 278 -8.81 6.51 16.97
C ARG A 278 -9.95 6.41 15.96
N LEU A 279 -10.11 5.21 15.42
CA LEU A 279 -11.28 4.82 14.62
C LEU A 279 -12.12 3.85 15.46
N ILE A 280 -13.42 4.06 15.49
CA ILE A 280 -14.38 3.21 16.20
C ILE A 280 -15.21 2.46 15.17
N TRP A 281 -15.45 1.17 15.39
CA TRP A 281 -16.26 0.31 14.51
C TRP A 281 -17.58 -0.15 15.08
#